data_1703d8edf067338e050fafd78f4c145f
#
_entry.id   1703d8edf067338e050fafd78f4c145f
#
_cell.length_a   1.000
_cell.length_b   1.000
_cell.length_c   1.000
_cell.angle_alpha   90.00
_cell.angle_beta   90.00
_cell.angle_gamma   90.00
#
_symmetry.space_group_name_H-M   'P 1'
#
loop_
_entity.id
_entity.type
_entity.pdbx_description
1 polymer ?
#
loop_
_entity_poly.entity_id
_entity_poly.type
_entity_poly.pdbx_seq_one_letter_code
_entity_poly.pdbx_strand_id
1 'polypeptide(L)'
;MEYVFYYIEAHLACFLLLAIIFYKILKGVNKQASSIYLNRLIGTLMLYFLAEMFWALVDGQIISYSVSLIYLSNVFTYILITVSTYNWFIVSESLQGEGIVEDKKKRHLVFVPVIVSAVLCITAFWTGLLFYVDESGTLVNGRFYIVLVIIPFGYMIASSIKAFSRFANKDRYAERGIYLMIGIFPFAPIVCGILQAVYWRVPFLCYGAVAAVFYVYTTIQDNMISIDPLTQTNNRNQMYKFLVKKMRNEETGMSLFLLIVDVDKLRAINDAFGHTEGDRALIRVASAIKDACQGPRGRMFVSRYGGDEFVIVAEMAYRAEATYLAEQIKNNLRRLSDIDGAAYDVTVSIGIAQYDYKAPVSLQAFIARADSDLYQNKKMNNV
;
A
#
# COMPACT_ATOMS: atom_id res chain seq x y z
N MET A 1 -2.13 25.83 -32.79
CA MET A 1 -3.18 26.14 -31.79
C MET A 1 -3.92 24.90 -31.28
N GLU A 2 -4.37 23.98 -32.15
CA GLU A 2 -5.13 22.79 -31.70
C GLU A 2 -4.41 21.92 -30.66
N TYR A 3 -3.09 21.68 -30.81
CA TYR A 3 -2.37 20.83 -29.82
C TYR A 3 -2.30 21.46 -28.42
N VAL A 4 -2.29 22.79 -28.31
CA VAL A 4 -2.20 23.51 -27.03
C VAL A 4 -3.46 23.27 -26.20
N PHE A 5 -4.64 23.35 -26.83
CA PHE A 5 -5.90 23.07 -26.16
C PHE A 5 -5.97 21.62 -25.69
N TYR A 6 -5.57 20.69 -26.54
CA TYR A 6 -5.50 19.26 -26.21
C TYR A 6 -4.56 18.98 -25.01
N TYR A 7 -3.41 19.65 -25.01
CA TYR A 7 -2.42 19.53 -23.95
C TYR A 7 -2.96 20.08 -22.62
N ILE A 8 -3.64 21.22 -22.66
CA ILE A 8 -4.26 21.84 -21.49
C ILE A 8 -5.43 21.00 -20.97
N GLU A 9 -6.31 20.49 -21.82
CA GLU A 9 -7.42 19.62 -21.44
C GLU A 9 -6.92 18.36 -20.71
N ALA A 10 -5.89 17.72 -21.24
CA ALA A 10 -5.31 16.53 -20.62
C ALA A 10 -4.77 16.81 -19.22
N HIS A 11 -4.00 17.89 -19.05
CA HIS A 11 -3.46 18.27 -17.75
C HIS A 11 -4.54 18.72 -16.78
N LEU A 12 -5.57 19.43 -17.25
CA LEU A 12 -6.71 19.84 -16.44
C LEU A 12 -7.50 18.61 -15.94
N ALA A 13 -7.79 17.65 -16.82
CA ALA A 13 -8.46 16.42 -16.43
C ALA A 13 -7.65 15.64 -15.40
N CYS A 14 -6.34 15.50 -15.60
CA CYS A 14 -5.43 14.87 -14.66
C CYS A 14 -5.36 15.62 -13.31
N PHE A 15 -5.33 16.95 -13.34
CA PHE A 15 -5.38 17.80 -12.15
C PHE A 15 -6.65 17.57 -11.35
N LEU A 16 -7.83 17.56 -11.99
CA LEU A 16 -9.11 17.34 -11.34
C LEU A 16 -9.20 15.95 -10.69
N LEU A 17 -8.68 14.91 -11.36
CA LEU A 17 -8.61 13.56 -10.79
C LEU A 17 -7.71 13.53 -9.54
N LEU A 18 -6.54 14.15 -9.58
CA LEU A 18 -5.68 14.26 -8.39
C LEU A 18 -6.31 15.10 -7.28
N ALA A 19 -7.04 16.16 -7.61
CA ALA A 19 -7.73 16.98 -6.63
C ALA A 19 -8.81 16.19 -5.85
N ILE A 20 -9.53 15.29 -6.52
CA ILE A 20 -10.49 14.38 -5.87
C ILE A 20 -9.77 13.45 -4.88
N ILE A 21 -8.65 12.84 -5.29
CA ILE A 21 -7.85 11.96 -4.42
C ILE A 21 -7.29 12.76 -3.24
N PHE A 22 -6.72 13.92 -3.50
CA PHE A 22 -6.17 14.83 -2.50
C PHE A 22 -7.20 15.18 -1.42
N TYR A 23 -8.40 15.57 -1.87
CA TYR A 23 -9.52 15.90 -0.96
C TYR A 23 -9.95 14.70 -0.10
N LYS A 24 -10.04 13.50 -0.70
CA LYS A 24 -10.38 12.28 0.04
C LYS A 24 -9.35 11.94 1.12
N ILE A 25 -8.04 12.12 0.83
CA ILE A 25 -6.98 11.87 1.81
C ILE A 25 -7.03 12.90 2.94
N LEU A 26 -7.30 14.19 2.62
CA LEU A 26 -7.44 15.26 3.63
C LEU A 26 -8.60 15.02 4.59
N LYS A 27 -9.74 14.52 4.08
CA LYS A 27 -10.92 14.18 4.91
C LYS A 27 -10.80 12.84 5.64
N GLY A 28 -9.89 11.98 5.22
CA GLY A 28 -9.70 10.67 5.85
C GLY A 28 -9.25 10.82 7.31
N VAL A 29 -9.87 10.02 8.19
CA VAL A 29 -9.63 10.07 9.66
C VAL A 29 -8.22 9.62 10.05
N ASN A 30 -7.52 8.88 9.19
CA ASN A 30 -6.20 8.31 9.49
C ASN A 30 -5.05 9.25 9.10
N LYS A 31 -4.52 9.95 10.10
CA LYS A 31 -3.29 10.78 9.99
C LYS A 31 -2.02 9.92 10.09
N GLN A 32 -1.89 8.86 9.29
CA GLN A 32 -0.62 8.15 9.19
C GLN A 32 0.42 9.01 8.47
N ALA A 33 1.70 8.88 8.85
CA ALA A 33 2.79 9.64 8.24
C ALA A 33 2.83 9.46 6.71
N SER A 34 2.53 8.26 6.21
CA SER A 34 2.42 7.95 4.78
C SER A 34 1.37 8.78 4.05
N SER A 35 0.23 9.07 4.68
CA SER A 35 -0.83 9.92 4.11
C SER A 35 -0.37 11.37 3.95
N ILE A 36 0.43 11.89 4.89
CA ILE A 36 0.98 13.26 4.81
C ILE A 36 1.95 13.37 3.63
N TYR A 37 2.83 12.37 3.46
CA TYR A 37 3.81 12.37 2.36
C TYR A 37 3.13 12.14 1.00
N LEU A 38 2.10 11.29 0.94
CA LEU A 38 1.31 11.10 -0.27
C LEU A 38 0.58 12.39 -0.67
N ASN A 39 0.04 13.14 0.27
CA ASN A 39 -0.55 14.45 0.00
C ASN A 39 0.48 15.45 -0.54
N ARG A 40 1.71 15.45 -0.03
CA ARG A 40 2.79 16.30 -0.58
C ARG A 40 3.12 15.92 -2.03
N LEU A 41 3.21 14.63 -2.32
CA LEU A 41 3.41 14.15 -3.68
C LEU A 41 2.30 14.63 -4.62
N ILE A 42 1.03 14.42 -4.23
CA ILE A 42 -0.12 14.82 -5.05
C ILE A 42 -0.15 16.34 -5.23
N GLY A 43 0.07 17.11 -4.16
CA GLY A 43 0.11 18.57 -4.23
C GLY A 43 1.20 19.10 -5.18
N THR A 44 2.41 18.49 -5.16
CA THR A 44 3.48 18.88 -6.08
C THR A 44 3.22 18.45 -7.52
N LEU A 45 2.57 17.31 -7.76
CA LEU A 45 2.12 16.91 -9.10
C LEU A 45 1.02 17.82 -9.64
N MET A 46 0.09 18.25 -8.78
CA MET A 46 -0.94 19.23 -9.18
C MET A 46 -0.30 20.56 -9.60
N LEU A 47 0.69 21.05 -8.84
CA LEU A 47 1.45 22.24 -9.20
C LEU A 47 2.24 22.03 -10.50
N TYR A 48 2.82 20.86 -10.72
CA TYR A 48 3.49 20.48 -11.96
C TYR A 48 2.51 20.55 -13.16
N PHE A 49 1.30 20.02 -13.04
CA PHE A 49 0.31 20.08 -14.12
C PHE A 49 -0.13 21.53 -14.43
N LEU A 50 -0.26 22.38 -13.40
CA LEU A 50 -0.52 23.81 -13.61
C LEU A 50 0.66 24.49 -14.35
N ALA A 51 1.90 24.14 -14.00
CA ALA A 51 3.09 24.66 -14.68
C ALA A 51 3.16 24.20 -16.13
N GLU A 52 2.82 22.96 -16.44
CA GLU A 52 2.74 22.42 -17.80
C GLU A 52 1.66 23.11 -18.65
N MET A 53 0.48 23.37 -18.06
CA MET A 53 -0.55 24.14 -18.73
C MET A 53 -0.07 25.56 -19.05
N PHE A 54 0.59 26.21 -18.08
CA PHE A 54 1.18 27.53 -18.30
C PHE A 54 2.28 27.51 -19.38
N TRP A 55 3.16 26.53 -19.33
CA TRP A 55 4.18 26.30 -20.36
C TRP A 55 3.56 26.15 -21.74
N ALA A 56 2.49 25.37 -21.89
CA ALA A 56 1.81 25.18 -23.16
C ALA A 56 1.21 26.46 -23.72
N LEU A 57 0.71 27.37 -22.88
CA LEU A 57 0.22 28.69 -23.30
C LEU A 57 1.34 29.59 -23.80
N VAL A 58 2.52 29.51 -23.19
CA VAL A 58 3.71 30.29 -23.60
C VAL A 58 4.29 29.71 -24.88
N ASP A 59 4.50 28.38 -24.98
CA ASP A 59 5.04 27.70 -26.16
C ASP A 59 4.12 27.85 -27.39
N GLY A 60 2.80 27.81 -27.16
CA GLY A 60 1.79 28.02 -28.20
C GLY A 60 1.56 29.48 -28.58
N GLN A 61 2.35 30.42 -28.04
CA GLN A 61 2.26 31.86 -28.28
C GLN A 61 0.87 32.47 -28.04
N ILE A 62 0.08 31.85 -27.16
CA ILE A 62 -1.22 32.39 -26.73
C ILE A 62 -1.03 33.57 -25.76
N ILE A 63 0.02 33.45 -24.93
CA ILE A 63 0.45 34.54 -24.03
C ILE A 63 1.65 35.24 -24.64
N SER A 64 1.73 36.55 -24.45
CA SER A 64 2.84 37.38 -24.94
C SER A 64 4.20 36.77 -24.62
N TYR A 65 4.96 36.53 -25.65
CA TYR A 65 6.19 35.79 -25.63
C TYR A 65 7.36 36.68 -25.18
N SER A 66 8.15 36.18 -24.26
CA SER A 66 9.48 36.72 -23.97
C SER A 66 10.44 35.58 -23.62
N VAL A 67 11.71 35.74 -23.95
CA VAL A 67 12.76 34.76 -23.62
C VAL A 67 12.79 34.43 -22.14
N SER A 68 12.65 35.45 -21.29
CA SER A 68 12.60 35.24 -19.81
C SER A 68 11.41 34.38 -19.36
N LEU A 69 10.26 34.51 -20.01
CA LEU A 69 9.06 33.75 -19.68
C LEU A 69 9.20 32.26 -20.05
N ILE A 70 9.84 31.97 -21.19
CA ILE A 70 10.17 30.60 -21.61
C ILE A 70 11.13 29.96 -20.60
N TYR A 71 12.19 30.66 -20.19
CA TYR A 71 13.11 30.16 -19.17
C TYR A 71 12.38 29.89 -17.86
N LEU A 72 11.60 30.84 -17.36
CA LEU A 72 10.90 30.73 -16.08
C LEU A 72 9.93 29.54 -16.05
N SER A 73 9.13 29.38 -17.12
CA SER A 73 8.17 28.27 -17.22
C SER A 73 8.89 26.91 -17.18
N ASN A 74 9.98 26.74 -17.95
CA ASN A 74 10.74 25.51 -17.99
C ASN A 74 11.48 25.22 -16.67
N VAL A 75 12.12 26.23 -16.06
CA VAL A 75 12.78 26.09 -14.75
C VAL A 75 11.77 25.61 -13.72
N PHE A 76 10.57 26.19 -13.69
CA PHE A 76 9.54 25.84 -12.74
C PHE A 76 9.05 24.40 -12.92
N THR A 77 8.82 24.00 -14.16
CA THR A 77 8.43 22.62 -14.53
C THR A 77 9.48 21.59 -14.11
N TYR A 78 10.76 21.81 -14.44
CA TYR A 78 11.83 20.87 -14.08
C TYR A 78 12.07 20.76 -12.58
N ILE A 79 11.95 21.85 -11.83
CA ILE A 79 12.02 21.82 -10.37
C ILE A 79 10.85 21.02 -9.79
N LEU A 80 9.62 21.26 -10.26
CA LEU A 80 8.44 20.59 -9.73
C LEU A 80 8.43 19.09 -10.01
N ILE A 81 8.87 18.63 -11.17
CA ILE A 81 8.97 17.19 -11.45
C ILE A 81 10.03 16.54 -10.56
N THR A 82 11.17 17.21 -10.32
CA THR A 82 12.21 16.70 -9.43
C THR A 82 11.74 16.63 -7.98
N VAL A 83 11.02 17.64 -7.48
CA VAL A 83 10.41 17.63 -6.15
C VAL A 83 9.35 16.55 -6.04
N SER A 84 8.57 16.31 -7.10
CA SER A 84 7.55 15.25 -7.10
C SER A 84 8.17 13.86 -6.98
N THR A 85 9.24 13.58 -7.73
CA THR A 85 9.94 12.28 -7.64
C THR A 85 10.68 12.09 -6.31
N TYR A 86 11.22 13.15 -5.70
CA TYR A 86 11.71 13.14 -4.34
C TYR A 86 10.58 12.83 -3.33
N ASN A 87 9.42 13.49 -3.46
CA ASN A 87 8.27 13.19 -2.59
C ASN A 87 7.80 11.75 -2.74
N TRP A 88 7.83 11.18 -3.96
CA TRP A 88 7.59 9.75 -4.17
C TRP A 88 8.61 8.88 -3.40
N PHE A 89 9.90 9.21 -3.47
CA PHE A 89 10.92 8.49 -2.72
C PHE A 89 10.64 8.51 -1.22
N ILE A 90 10.24 9.66 -0.65
CA ILE A 90 9.86 9.78 0.76
C ILE A 90 8.60 8.98 1.10
N VAL A 91 7.58 8.96 0.23
CA VAL A 91 6.40 8.07 0.38
C VAL A 91 6.84 6.62 0.44
N SER A 92 7.68 6.19 -0.50
CA SER A 92 8.24 4.84 -0.56
C SER A 92 8.99 4.45 0.72
N GLU A 93 9.87 5.32 1.24
CA GLU A 93 10.60 5.09 2.49
C GLU A 93 9.67 5.01 3.70
N SER A 94 8.65 5.88 3.76
CA SER A 94 7.65 5.86 4.83
C SER A 94 6.82 4.57 4.84
N LEU A 95 6.42 4.07 3.67
CA LEU A 95 5.66 2.83 3.54
C LEU A 95 6.52 1.59 3.86
N GLN A 96 7.81 1.68 3.64
CA GLN A 96 8.77 0.61 3.95
C GLN A 96 9.25 0.61 5.42
N GLY A 97 8.79 1.55 6.25
CA GLY A 97 9.14 1.65 7.67
C GLY A 97 10.61 2.01 7.93
N GLU A 98 11.21 2.84 7.06
CA GLU A 98 12.61 3.21 7.15
C GLU A 98 12.86 4.47 7.97
N GLY A 99 13.93 4.44 8.76
CA GLY A 99 14.36 5.55 9.58
C GLY A 99 14.87 6.78 8.82
N ILE A 100 14.93 6.75 7.46
CA ILE A 100 15.28 7.94 6.64
C ILE A 100 14.25 9.05 6.85
N VAL A 101 12.98 8.68 7.00
CA VAL A 101 11.89 9.64 7.19
C VAL A 101 11.96 10.30 8.57
N GLU A 102 12.37 9.55 9.58
CA GLU A 102 12.50 10.00 10.99
C GLU A 102 13.81 10.75 11.23
N ASP A 103 14.88 10.33 10.55
CA ASP A 103 16.22 10.94 10.68
C ASP A 103 16.32 12.21 9.81
N LYS A 104 16.30 13.37 10.46
CA LYS A 104 16.42 14.68 9.79
C LYS A 104 17.70 14.79 8.95
N LYS A 105 18.83 14.24 9.41
CA LYS A 105 20.11 14.34 8.68
C LYS A 105 20.07 13.53 7.39
N LYS A 106 19.59 12.29 7.43
CA LYS A 106 19.45 11.45 6.23
C LYS A 106 18.46 12.07 5.24
N ARG A 107 17.35 12.63 5.71
CA ARG A 107 16.37 13.31 4.87
C ARG A 107 16.96 14.54 4.17
N HIS A 108 17.79 15.35 4.86
CA HIS A 108 18.47 16.47 4.22
C HIS A 108 19.50 16.00 3.18
N LEU A 109 20.25 14.92 3.47
CA LEU A 109 21.20 14.36 2.50
C LEU A 109 20.50 13.89 1.21
N VAL A 110 19.38 13.21 1.34
CA VAL A 110 18.59 12.75 0.18
C VAL A 110 17.95 13.93 -0.58
N PHE A 111 17.77 15.09 0.05
CA PHE A 111 17.25 16.29 -0.61
C PHE A 111 18.32 17.07 -1.42
N VAL A 112 19.62 16.81 -1.19
CA VAL A 112 20.72 17.52 -1.89
C VAL A 112 20.60 17.46 -3.42
N PRO A 113 20.27 16.33 -4.09
CA PRO A 113 20.10 16.30 -5.55
C PRO A 113 19.00 17.25 -6.05
N VAL A 114 17.94 17.47 -5.25
CA VAL A 114 16.89 18.46 -5.59
C VAL A 114 17.46 19.87 -5.61
N ILE A 115 18.25 20.21 -4.59
CA ILE A 115 18.92 21.53 -4.52
C ILE A 115 19.87 21.71 -5.71
N VAL A 116 20.69 20.69 -6.03
CA VAL A 116 21.60 20.72 -7.17
C VAL A 116 20.83 20.92 -8.47
N SER A 117 19.74 20.16 -8.69
CA SER A 117 18.89 20.33 -9.88
C SER A 117 18.31 21.75 -9.97
N ALA A 118 17.80 22.29 -8.87
CA ALA A 118 17.24 23.63 -8.82
C ALA A 118 18.29 24.72 -9.15
N VAL A 119 19.48 24.63 -8.57
CA VAL A 119 20.59 25.55 -8.83
C VAL A 119 21.00 25.50 -10.30
N LEU A 120 21.15 24.30 -10.85
CA LEU A 120 21.49 24.11 -12.27
C LEU A 120 20.40 24.66 -13.19
N CYS A 121 19.12 24.46 -12.88
CA CYS A 121 18.02 25.01 -13.66
C CYS A 121 18.01 26.55 -13.64
N ILE A 122 18.19 27.15 -12.46
CA ILE A 122 18.21 28.61 -12.32
C ILE A 122 19.41 29.20 -13.06
N THR A 123 20.59 28.58 -12.96
CA THR A 123 21.80 29.06 -13.65
C THR A 123 21.81 28.81 -15.15
N ALA A 124 20.89 27.97 -15.66
CA ALA A 124 20.78 27.69 -17.09
C ALA A 124 20.57 28.95 -17.91
N PHE A 125 19.88 29.96 -17.35
CA PHE A 125 19.67 31.27 -18.04
C PHE A 125 20.98 31.94 -18.45
N TRP A 126 22.04 31.84 -17.67
CA TRP A 126 23.34 32.46 -17.93
C TRP A 126 24.34 31.51 -18.58
N THR A 127 24.22 30.22 -18.26
CA THR A 127 25.24 29.22 -18.66
C THR A 127 24.89 28.46 -19.93
N GLY A 128 23.59 28.35 -20.29
CA GLY A 128 23.10 27.50 -21.37
C GLY A 128 23.41 26.00 -21.21
N LEU A 129 23.94 25.57 -20.05
CA LEU A 129 24.45 24.22 -19.88
C LEU A 129 23.37 23.16 -19.93
N LEU A 130 22.17 23.43 -19.36
CA LEU A 130 21.04 22.49 -19.36
C LEU A 130 20.14 22.72 -20.57
N PHE A 131 19.78 23.94 -20.83
CA PHE A 131 18.98 24.39 -21.98
C PHE A 131 19.21 25.87 -22.25
N TYR A 132 18.94 26.29 -23.44
CA TYR A 132 19.00 27.68 -23.84
C TYR A 132 17.92 27.99 -24.89
N VAL A 133 17.57 29.25 -25.06
CA VAL A 133 16.64 29.72 -26.10
C VAL A 133 17.46 30.26 -27.23
N ASP A 134 17.22 29.75 -28.44
CA ASP A 134 17.91 30.19 -29.65
C ASP A 134 17.35 31.54 -30.20
N GLU A 135 17.93 32.04 -31.27
CA GLU A 135 17.48 33.29 -31.94
C GLU A 135 16.05 33.19 -32.50
N SER A 136 15.58 31.98 -32.78
CA SER A 136 14.20 31.74 -33.23
C SER A 136 13.19 31.71 -32.08
N GLY A 137 13.66 31.77 -30.84
CA GLY A 137 12.85 31.68 -29.64
C GLY A 137 12.48 30.24 -29.22
N THR A 138 13.15 29.26 -29.81
CA THR A 138 12.90 27.85 -29.51
C THR A 138 13.83 27.39 -28.39
N LEU A 139 13.29 26.59 -27.45
CA LEU A 139 14.07 25.95 -26.37
C LEU A 139 14.94 24.83 -26.98
N VAL A 140 16.24 24.90 -26.76
CA VAL A 140 17.23 23.92 -27.25
C VAL A 140 17.90 23.24 -26.04
N ASN A 141 18.04 21.92 -26.09
CA ASN A 141 18.72 21.15 -25.06
C ASN A 141 20.21 21.46 -25.00
N GLY A 142 20.71 21.81 -23.82
CA GLY A 142 22.13 22.05 -23.57
C GLY A 142 22.93 20.75 -23.39
N ARG A 143 24.26 20.88 -23.25
CA ARG A 143 25.19 19.74 -23.15
C ARG A 143 24.89 18.81 -21.95
N PHE A 144 24.39 19.34 -20.84
CA PHE A 144 24.09 18.60 -19.62
C PHE A 144 22.60 18.41 -19.39
N TYR A 145 21.75 18.55 -20.42
CA TYR A 145 20.31 18.32 -20.33
C TYR A 145 19.93 16.98 -19.67
N ILE A 146 20.75 15.95 -19.91
CA ILE A 146 20.53 14.60 -19.35
C ILE A 146 20.43 14.58 -17.81
N VAL A 147 21.00 15.56 -17.10
CA VAL A 147 20.94 15.68 -15.64
C VAL A 147 19.49 15.90 -15.16
N LEU A 148 18.68 16.63 -15.95
CA LEU A 148 17.26 16.86 -15.69
C LEU A 148 16.42 15.56 -15.77
N VAL A 149 16.95 14.54 -16.43
CA VAL A 149 16.34 13.22 -16.53
C VAL A 149 16.89 12.29 -15.45
N ILE A 150 18.22 12.26 -15.27
CA ILE A 150 18.88 11.32 -14.34
C ILE A 150 18.44 11.53 -12.90
N ILE A 151 18.30 12.77 -12.42
CA ILE A 151 17.97 13.04 -11.01
C ILE A 151 16.54 12.55 -10.67
N PRO A 152 15.48 12.95 -11.39
CA PRO A 152 14.12 12.45 -11.15
C PRO A 152 14.01 10.93 -11.27
N PHE A 153 14.57 10.34 -12.34
CA PHE A 153 14.54 8.89 -12.53
C PHE A 153 15.36 8.15 -11.48
N GLY A 154 16.45 8.74 -10.98
CA GLY A 154 17.27 8.18 -9.92
C GLY A 154 16.47 7.91 -8.64
N TYR A 155 15.61 8.83 -8.21
CA TYR A 155 14.71 8.62 -7.08
C TYR A 155 13.73 7.48 -7.31
N MET A 156 13.13 7.42 -8.50
CA MET A 156 12.15 6.39 -8.86
C MET A 156 12.82 5.01 -8.93
N ILE A 157 13.97 4.90 -9.58
CA ILE A 157 14.72 3.65 -9.71
C ILE A 157 15.23 3.18 -8.34
N ALA A 158 15.77 4.07 -7.52
CA ALA A 158 16.25 3.73 -6.18
C ALA A 158 15.14 3.15 -5.31
N SER A 159 13.93 3.76 -5.34
CA SER A 159 12.77 3.24 -4.61
C SER A 159 12.36 1.85 -5.10
N SER A 160 12.38 1.60 -6.41
CA SER A 160 12.00 0.32 -7.00
C SER A 160 13.00 -0.80 -6.71
N ILE A 161 14.31 -0.53 -6.87
CA ILE A 161 15.36 -1.52 -6.56
C ILE A 161 15.24 -1.96 -5.09
N LYS A 162 15.08 -1.01 -4.18
CA LYS A 162 14.94 -1.29 -2.76
C LYS A 162 13.67 -2.10 -2.47
N ALA A 163 12.55 -1.74 -3.09
CA ALA A 163 11.29 -2.45 -2.94
C ALA A 163 11.35 -3.89 -3.46
N PHE A 164 11.91 -4.11 -4.66
CA PHE A 164 12.07 -5.45 -5.22
C PHE A 164 13.05 -6.32 -4.41
N SER A 165 14.14 -5.75 -3.90
CA SER A 165 15.04 -6.47 -2.98
C SER A 165 14.31 -6.97 -1.73
N ARG A 166 13.39 -6.19 -1.19
CA ARG A 166 12.56 -6.58 -0.03
C ARG A 166 11.44 -7.54 -0.39
N PHE A 167 10.84 -7.38 -1.56
CA PHE A 167 9.86 -8.32 -2.07
C PHE A 167 10.41 -9.74 -2.17
N ALA A 168 11.68 -9.88 -2.54
CA ALA A 168 12.37 -11.17 -2.62
C ALA A 168 12.65 -11.81 -1.25
N ASN A 169 12.65 -11.03 -0.15
CA ASN A 169 12.90 -11.53 1.19
C ASN A 169 11.66 -12.25 1.75
N LYS A 170 11.82 -13.57 2.05
CA LYS A 170 10.73 -14.42 2.57
C LYS A 170 10.22 -13.99 3.95
N ASP A 171 11.06 -13.35 4.77
CA ASP A 171 10.70 -12.93 6.13
C ASP A 171 9.72 -11.73 6.16
N ARG A 172 9.50 -11.08 5.02
CA ARG A 172 8.62 -9.92 4.89
C ARG A 172 7.34 -10.19 4.08
N TYR A 173 6.85 -11.40 4.15
CA TYR A 173 5.67 -11.84 3.39
C TYR A 173 4.44 -10.96 3.56
N ALA A 174 4.17 -10.49 4.79
CA ALA A 174 3.00 -9.64 5.10
C ALA A 174 2.99 -8.29 4.36
N GLU A 175 4.16 -7.81 3.94
CA GLU A 175 4.34 -6.49 3.31
C GLU A 175 4.57 -6.59 1.80
N ARG A 176 4.55 -7.80 1.22
CA ARG A 176 4.87 -8.03 -0.20
C ARG A 176 4.01 -7.21 -1.16
N GLY A 177 2.71 -7.05 -0.86
CA GLY A 177 1.82 -6.22 -1.69
C GLY A 177 2.27 -4.77 -1.77
N ILE A 178 2.75 -4.20 -0.66
CA ILE A 178 3.29 -2.83 -0.60
C ILE A 178 4.60 -2.73 -1.38
N TYR A 179 5.51 -3.70 -1.22
CA TYR A 179 6.79 -3.70 -1.95
C TYR A 179 6.58 -3.85 -3.47
N LEU A 180 5.65 -4.69 -3.89
CA LEU A 180 5.29 -4.84 -5.29
C LEU A 180 4.70 -3.54 -5.85
N MET A 181 3.80 -2.90 -5.12
CA MET A 181 3.22 -1.61 -5.50
C MET A 181 4.31 -0.55 -5.69
N ILE A 182 5.24 -0.41 -4.73
CA ILE A 182 6.34 0.56 -4.82
C ILE A 182 7.25 0.23 -6.01
N GLY A 183 7.56 -1.04 -6.22
CA GLY A 183 8.41 -1.48 -7.32
C GLY A 183 7.81 -1.20 -8.70
N ILE A 184 6.50 -1.35 -8.85
CA ILE A 184 5.79 -1.16 -10.12
C ILE A 184 5.48 0.32 -10.40
N PHE A 185 5.37 1.16 -9.36
CA PHE A 185 4.97 2.57 -9.52
C PHE A 185 5.67 3.31 -10.67
N PRO A 186 7.00 3.22 -10.86
CA PRO A 186 7.68 3.99 -11.90
C PRO A 186 7.36 3.55 -13.34
N PHE A 187 6.83 2.34 -13.53
CA PHE A 187 6.62 1.79 -14.88
C PHE A 187 5.66 2.66 -15.71
N ALA A 188 4.52 3.06 -15.14
CA ALA A 188 3.55 3.87 -15.87
C ALA A 188 4.13 5.26 -16.28
N PRO A 189 4.72 6.06 -15.36
CA PRO A 189 5.38 7.32 -15.75
C PRO A 189 6.54 7.14 -16.73
N ILE A 190 7.35 6.07 -16.60
CA ILE A 190 8.48 5.81 -17.51
C ILE A 190 7.98 5.50 -18.92
N VAL A 191 7.04 4.57 -19.06
CA VAL A 191 6.48 4.20 -20.37
C VAL A 191 5.81 5.42 -21.02
N CYS A 192 5.00 6.14 -20.26
CA CYS A 192 4.33 7.35 -20.74
C CYS A 192 5.32 8.47 -21.07
N GLY A 193 6.41 8.62 -20.32
CA GLY A 193 7.48 9.57 -20.62
C GLY A 193 8.23 9.23 -21.91
N ILE A 194 8.50 7.95 -22.17
CA ILE A 194 9.10 7.50 -23.44
C ILE A 194 8.13 7.76 -24.59
N LEU A 195 6.85 7.45 -24.44
CA LEU A 195 5.84 7.76 -25.47
C LEU A 195 5.75 9.26 -25.75
N GLN A 196 5.79 10.09 -24.72
CA GLN A 196 5.81 11.55 -24.89
C GLN A 196 7.07 12.05 -25.60
N ALA A 197 8.23 11.43 -25.38
CA ALA A 197 9.46 11.75 -26.09
C ALA A 197 9.37 11.41 -27.60
N VAL A 198 8.64 10.34 -27.95
CA VAL A 198 8.39 9.94 -29.35
C VAL A 198 7.29 10.79 -29.99
N TYR A 199 6.22 11.06 -29.24
CA TYR A 199 5.05 11.83 -29.69
C TYR A 199 5.00 13.17 -28.95
N TRP A 200 5.94 14.06 -29.22
CA TRP A 200 6.24 15.30 -28.50
C TRP A 200 5.03 16.17 -28.12
N ARG A 201 3.96 16.16 -28.92
CA ARG A 201 2.77 17.00 -28.69
C ARG A 201 1.65 16.33 -27.90
N VAL A 202 1.85 15.10 -27.44
CA VAL A 202 0.85 14.36 -26.69
C VAL A 202 1.32 14.22 -25.23
N PRO A 203 0.57 14.70 -24.24
CA PRO A 203 0.98 14.73 -22.83
C PRO A 203 0.80 13.39 -22.15
N PHE A 204 1.47 12.34 -22.61
CA PHE A 204 1.35 11.00 -22.03
C PHE A 204 1.79 10.93 -20.57
N LEU A 205 2.79 11.72 -20.15
CA LEU A 205 3.37 11.65 -18.81
C LEU A 205 2.34 11.97 -17.72
N CYS A 206 1.42 12.91 -17.95
CA CYS A 206 0.38 13.23 -16.97
C CYS A 206 -0.54 12.04 -16.71
N TYR A 207 -0.94 11.29 -17.73
CA TYR A 207 -1.75 10.09 -17.58
C TYR A 207 -1.00 8.99 -16.80
N GLY A 208 0.29 8.76 -17.13
CA GLY A 208 1.13 7.81 -16.42
C GLY A 208 1.30 8.15 -14.94
N ALA A 209 1.51 9.43 -14.64
CA ALA A 209 1.63 9.90 -13.26
C ALA A 209 0.33 9.72 -12.46
N VAL A 210 -0.83 10.07 -13.05
CA VAL A 210 -2.13 9.90 -12.40
C VAL A 210 -2.46 8.43 -12.20
N ALA A 211 -2.22 7.57 -13.21
CA ALA A 211 -2.45 6.13 -13.09
C ALA A 211 -1.60 5.51 -11.96
N ALA A 212 -0.33 5.90 -11.86
CA ALA A 212 0.56 5.45 -10.78
C ALA A 212 0.08 5.91 -9.41
N VAL A 213 -0.29 7.18 -9.24
CA VAL A 213 -0.83 7.71 -7.97
C VAL A 213 -2.15 7.04 -7.61
N PHE A 214 -3.03 6.81 -8.57
CA PHE A 214 -4.31 6.12 -8.35
C PHE A 214 -4.08 4.68 -7.87
N TYR A 215 -3.16 3.95 -8.48
CA TYR A 215 -2.78 2.60 -8.06
C TYR A 215 -2.24 2.56 -6.62
N VAL A 216 -1.36 3.51 -6.27
CA VAL A 216 -0.85 3.64 -4.89
C VAL A 216 -1.97 3.95 -3.91
N TYR A 217 -2.82 4.91 -4.25
CA TYR A 217 -3.94 5.31 -3.40
C TYR A 217 -4.89 4.13 -3.12
N THR A 218 -5.32 3.40 -4.14
CA THR A 218 -6.21 2.24 -3.99
C THR A 218 -5.55 1.13 -3.16
N THR A 219 -4.27 0.81 -3.44
CA THR A 219 -3.55 -0.20 -2.68
C THR A 219 -3.38 0.18 -1.20
N ILE A 220 -3.14 1.46 -0.90
CA ILE A 220 -3.08 1.93 0.49
C ILE A 220 -4.46 1.80 1.15
N GLN A 221 -5.54 2.18 0.45
CA GLN A 221 -6.91 2.05 0.98
C GLN A 221 -7.27 0.59 1.25
N ASP A 222 -6.97 -0.32 0.34
CA ASP A 222 -7.19 -1.76 0.54
C ASP A 222 -6.43 -2.31 1.75
N ASN A 223 -5.21 -1.81 2.00
CA ASN A 223 -4.43 -2.17 3.18
C ASN A 223 -4.94 -1.53 4.49
N MET A 224 -5.75 -0.47 4.40
CA MET A 224 -6.34 0.21 5.56
C MET A 224 -7.67 -0.42 6.00
N ILE A 225 -8.36 -1.16 5.13
CA ILE A 225 -9.51 -1.97 5.51
C ILE A 225 -8.99 -3.05 6.44
N SER A 226 -9.27 -2.90 7.74
CA SER A 226 -8.75 -3.77 8.79
C SER A 226 -9.72 -4.86 9.19
N ILE A 227 -10.99 -4.71 8.84
CA ILE A 227 -12.11 -5.51 9.32
C ILE A 227 -12.79 -6.22 8.15
N ASP A 228 -13.10 -7.48 8.33
CA ASP A 228 -13.96 -8.24 7.42
C ASP A 228 -15.40 -7.72 7.51
N PRO A 229 -16.03 -7.31 6.39
CA PRO A 229 -17.34 -6.64 6.43
C PRO A 229 -18.47 -7.57 6.86
N LEU A 230 -18.37 -8.88 6.63
CA LEU A 230 -19.41 -9.85 6.98
C LEU A 230 -19.35 -10.18 8.48
N THR A 231 -18.19 -10.56 8.97
CA THR A 231 -18.04 -11.12 10.33
C THR A 231 -17.63 -10.10 11.37
N GLN A 232 -17.24 -8.88 10.94
CA GLN A 232 -16.73 -7.82 11.82
C GLN A 232 -15.56 -8.29 12.70
N THR A 233 -14.77 -9.24 12.20
CA THR A 233 -13.46 -9.63 12.74
C THR A 233 -12.36 -8.91 11.97
N ASN A 234 -11.11 -8.96 12.45
CA ASN A 234 -10.01 -8.46 11.63
C ASN A 234 -9.87 -9.31 10.36
N ASN A 235 -9.26 -8.72 9.34
CA ASN A 235 -8.99 -9.44 8.11
C ASN A 235 -7.61 -10.12 8.12
N ARG A 236 -7.33 -10.90 7.07
CA ARG A 236 -6.07 -11.62 6.86
C ARG A 236 -4.84 -10.71 6.92
N ASN A 237 -4.92 -9.50 6.33
CA ASN A 237 -3.78 -8.56 6.31
C ASN A 237 -3.41 -8.08 7.72
N GLN A 238 -4.40 -7.79 8.55
CA GLN A 238 -4.17 -7.39 9.94
C GLN A 238 -3.61 -8.56 10.78
N MET A 239 -4.08 -9.77 10.53
CA MET A 239 -3.56 -10.96 11.18
C MET A 239 -2.06 -11.14 10.90
N TYR A 240 -1.63 -11.03 9.64
CA TYR A 240 -0.21 -11.12 9.29
C TYR A 240 0.63 -10.06 10.01
N LYS A 241 0.19 -8.80 10.01
CA LYS A 241 0.89 -7.71 10.70
C LYS A 241 1.02 -7.96 12.20
N PHE A 242 -0.08 -8.40 12.83
CA PHE A 242 -0.12 -8.70 14.25
C PHE A 242 0.78 -9.89 14.61
N LEU A 243 0.67 -11.00 13.85
CA LEU A 243 1.44 -12.20 14.08
C LEU A 243 2.94 -11.99 13.93
N VAL A 244 3.38 -11.28 12.86
CA VAL A 244 4.80 -10.92 12.66
C VAL A 244 5.34 -10.07 13.81
N LYS A 245 4.53 -9.11 14.29
CA LYS A 245 4.91 -8.28 15.45
C LYS A 245 5.11 -9.12 16.71
N LYS A 246 4.21 -10.08 16.97
CA LYS A 246 4.27 -10.96 18.15
C LYS A 246 5.42 -11.97 18.05
N MET A 247 5.69 -12.53 16.87
CA MET A 247 6.83 -13.43 16.66
C MET A 247 8.19 -12.79 16.91
N ARG A 248 8.29 -11.43 16.82
CA ARG A 248 9.54 -10.67 17.09
C ARG A 248 9.71 -10.29 18.55
N ASN A 249 8.63 -10.21 19.31
CA ASN A 249 8.62 -9.69 20.68
C ASN A 249 8.07 -10.77 21.61
N GLU A 250 8.97 -11.46 22.29
CA GLU A 250 8.61 -12.41 23.35
C GLU A 250 8.10 -11.66 24.58
N GLU A 251 6.91 -11.98 25.07
CA GLU A 251 6.43 -11.52 26.36
C GLU A 251 6.87 -12.49 27.46
N THR A 252 7.52 -11.98 28.52
CA THR A 252 8.09 -12.80 29.59
C THR A 252 7.03 -13.70 30.24
N GLY A 253 7.26 -14.99 30.22
CA GLY A 253 6.35 -15.99 30.83
C GLY A 253 5.15 -16.40 29.98
N MET A 254 5.04 -15.90 28.74
CA MET A 254 3.95 -16.24 27.81
C MET A 254 4.50 -16.92 26.56
N SER A 255 3.74 -17.86 26.02
CA SER A 255 3.99 -18.47 24.70
C SER A 255 2.99 -17.94 23.68
N LEU A 256 3.44 -17.79 22.44
CA LEU A 256 2.57 -17.38 21.35
C LEU A 256 1.90 -18.61 20.73
N PHE A 257 0.57 -18.58 20.67
CA PHE A 257 -0.25 -19.62 20.05
C PHE A 257 -0.98 -19.09 18.82
N LEU A 258 -1.07 -19.94 17.81
CA LEU A 258 -1.86 -19.73 16.60
C LEU A 258 -2.92 -20.83 16.53
N LEU A 259 -4.21 -20.45 16.52
CA LEU A 259 -5.31 -21.37 16.31
C LEU A 259 -5.92 -21.08 14.94
N ILE A 260 -6.03 -22.09 14.09
CA ILE A 260 -6.77 -22.02 12.81
C ILE A 260 -8.09 -22.73 13.04
N VAL A 261 -9.19 -22.05 12.81
CA VAL A 261 -10.57 -22.53 12.94
C VAL A 261 -11.20 -22.59 11.55
N ASP A 262 -11.67 -23.74 11.15
CA ASP A 262 -12.30 -23.97 9.86
C ASP A 262 -13.75 -24.42 10.05
N VAL A 263 -14.68 -23.86 9.31
CA VAL A 263 -16.11 -24.17 9.40
C VAL A 263 -16.39 -25.44 8.62
N ASP A 264 -16.77 -26.50 9.35
CA ASP A 264 -17.03 -27.79 8.73
C ASP A 264 -18.26 -27.74 7.80
N LYS A 265 -18.12 -28.32 6.59
CA LYS A 265 -19.20 -28.52 5.62
C LYS A 265 -19.95 -27.23 5.22
N LEU A 266 -19.33 -26.03 5.29
CA LEU A 266 -19.96 -24.77 4.89
C LEU A 266 -20.56 -24.84 3.48
N ARG A 267 -19.89 -25.53 2.54
CA ARG A 267 -20.40 -25.71 1.19
C ARG A 267 -21.72 -26.47 1.17
N ALA A 268 -21.86 -27.50 1.98
CA ALA A 268 -23.12 -28.26 2.08
C ALA A 268 -24.26 -27.39 2.66
N ILE A 269 -23.98 -26.51 3.61
CA ILE A 269 -24.93 -25.51 4.11
C ILE A 269 -25.36 -24.57 2.97
N ASN A 270 -24.40 -24.04 2.20
CA ASN A 270 -24.69 -23.18 1.06
C ASN A 270 -25.54 -23.88 0.00
N ASP A 271 -25.22 -25.13 -0.32
CA ASP A 271 -25.92 -25.90 -1.35
C ASP A 271 -27.35 -26.27 -0.91
N ALA A 272 -27.59 -26.53 0.38
CA ALA A 272 -28.90 -26.93 0.92
C ALA A 272 -29.79 -25.74 1.29
N PHE A 273 -29.23 -24.65 1.82
CA PHE A 273 -29.98 -23.54 2.43
C PHE A 273 -29.70 -22.16 1.77
N GLY A 274 -28.80 -22.13 0.80
CA GLY A 274 -28.41 -20.90 0.08
C GLY A 274 -27.29 -20.09 0.77
N HIS A 275 -26.65 -19.22 0.01
CA HIS A 275 -25.49 -18.43 0.47
C HIS A 275 -25.80 -17.50 1.66
N THR A 276 -27.03 -17.01 1.78
CA THR A 276 -27.45 -16.17 2.92
C THR A 276 -27.37 -16.94 4.25
N GLU A 277 -27.71 -18.22 4.25
CA GLU A 277 -27.58 -19.06 5.44
C GLU A 277 -26.11 -19.42 5.72
N GLY A 278 -25.30 -19.65 4.69
CA GLY A 278 -23.85 -19.78 4.88
C GLY A 278 -23.20 -18.51 5.47
N ASP A 279 -23.62 -17.33 5.05
CA ASP A 279 -23.17 -16.06 5.65
C ASP A 279 -23.61 -15.96 7.13
N ARG A 280 -24.83 -16.38 7.47
CA ARG A 280 -25.28 -16.45 8.88
C ARG A 280 -24.48 -17.45 9.69
N ALA A 281 -24.14 -18.61 9.13
CA ALA A 281 -23.25 -19.59 9.77
C ALA A 281 -21.88 -18.97 10.09
N LEU A 282 -21.27 -18.25 9.14
CA LEU A 282 -20.01 -17.56 9.34
C LEU A 282 -20.09 -16.47 10.42
N ILE A 283 -21.17 -15.69 10.46
CA ILE A 283 -21.41 -14.68 11.50
C ILE A 283 -21.54 -15.36 12.88
N ARG A 284 -22.24 -16.49 12.95
CA ARG A 284 -22.40 -17.26 14.20
C ARG A 284 -21.07 -17.80 14.71
N VAL A 285 -20.24 -18.37 13.83
CA VAL A 285 -18.88 -18.82 14.16
C VAL A 285 -18.02 -17.64 14.67
N ALA A 286 -18.04 -16.51 13.95
CA ALA A 286 -17.32 -15.32 14.38
C ALA A 286 -17.75 -14.83 15.77
N SER A 287 -19.05 -14.87 16.07
CA SER A 287 -19.60 -14.50 17.39
C SER A 287 -19.15 -15.48 18.47
N ALA A 288 -19.22 -16.80 18.21
CA ALA A 288 -18.73 -17.83 19.13
C ALA A 288 -17.25 -17.68 19.48
N ILE A 289 -16.42 -17.35 18.47
CA ILE A 289 -14.99 -17.08 18.66
C ILE A 289 -14.80 -15.82 19.49
N LYS A 290 -15.48 -14.72 19.15
CA LYS A 290 -15.38 -13.45 19.90
C LYS A 290 -15.78 -13.63 21.35
N ASP A 291 -16.88 -14.33 21.63
CA ASP A 291 -17.35 -14.61 22.99
C ASP A 291 -16.32 -15.42 23.79
N ALA A 292 -15.71 -16.44 23.16
CA ALA A 292 -14.66 -17.24 23.81
C ALA A 292 -13.37 -16.44 24.07
N CYS A 293 -13.09 -15.45 23.24
CA CYS A 293 -11.92 -14.58 23.37
C CYS A 293 -12.14 -13.38 24.32
N GLN A 294 -13.36 -13.12 24.76
CA GLN A 294 -13.69 -12.09 25.76
C GLN A 294 -13.42 -12.62 27.18
N GLY A 295 -12.20 -12.44 27.68
CA GLY A 295 -11.87 -12.86 29.03
C GLY A 295 -10.65 -12.09 29.58
N PRO A 296 -10.42 -12.11 30.91
CA PRO A 296 -9.30 -11.40 31.55
C PRO A 296 -7.92 -12.01 31.23
N ARG A 297 -7.87 -13.06 30.44
CA ARG A 297 -6.66 -13.86 30.12
C ARG A 297 -5.91 -13.43 28.89
N GLY A 298 -5.65 -12.14 28.73
CA GLY A 298 -4.75 -11.68 27.66
C GLY A 298 -5.47 -11.15 26.40
N ARG A 299 -4.73 -10.43 25.56
CA ARG A 299 -5.24 -9.88 24.31
C ARG A 299 -5.20 -10.94 23.23
N MET A 300 -6.35 -11.50 22.90
CA MET A 300 -6.51 -12.39 21.76
C MET A 300 -6.86 -11.59 20.51
N PHE A 301 -6.24 -11.92 19.40
CA PHE A 301 -6.47 -11.27 18.12
C PHE A 301 -7.22 -12.24 17.21
N VAL A 302 -8.44 -11.88 16.85
CA VAL A 302 -9.34 -12.70 16.02
C VAL A 302 -9.41 -12.12 14.62
N SER A 303 -9.29 -12.97 13.60
CA SER A 303 -9.37 -12.58 12.19
C SER A 303 -10.05 -13.65 11.33
N ARG A 304 -10.71 -13.22 10.26
CA ARG A 304 -11.11 -14.09 9.16
C ARG A 304 -9.94 -14.22 8.18
N TYR A 305 -9.47 -15.45 7.99
CA TYR A 305 -8.28 -15.74 7.18
C TYR A 305 -8.61 -16.05 5.73
N GLY A 306 -9.71 -16.74 5.51
CA GLY A 306 -10.21 -17.17 4.20
C GLY A 306 -11.73 -17.18 4.14
N GLY A 307 -12.31 -17.87 3.18
CA GLY A 307 -13.75 -17.99 3.00
C GLY A 307 -14.47 -18.53 4.23
N ASP A 308 -14.00 -19.65 4.75
CA ASP A 308 -14.52 -20.43 5.89
C ASP A 308 -13.51 -20.57 7.03
N GLU A 309 -12.35 -19.92 6.92
CA GLU A 309 -11.27 -20.03 7.87
C GLU A 309 -11.13 -18.78 8.74
N PHE A 310 -11.01 -18.98 10.05
CA PHE A 310 -10.67 -17.96 11.04
C PHE A 310 -9.34 -18.28 11.71
N VAL A 311 -8.64 -17.24 12.14
CA VAL A 311 -7.37 -17.37 12.87
C VAL A 311 -7.44 -16.56 14.15
N ILE A 312 -6.98 -17.21 15.24
CA ILE A 312 -6.80 -16.57 16.54
C ILE A 312 -5.32 -16.58 16.87
N VAL A 313 -4.78 -15.42 17.18
CA VAL A 313 -3.43 -15.26 17.72
C VAL A 313 -3.54 -14.90 19.19
N ALA A 314 -2.95 -15.70 20.06
CA ALA A 314 -3.10 -15.55 21.50
C ALA A 314 -1.76 -15.75 22.21
N GLU A 315 -1.53 -14.98 23.26
CA GLU A 315 -0.42 -15.18 24.21
C GLU A 315 -0.96 -15.83 25.47
N MET A 316 -0.48 -17.02 25.78
CA MET A 316 -0.93 -17.87 26.87
C MET A 316 0.26 -18.52 27.58
N ALA A 317 0.11 -18.84 28.85
CA ALA A 317 1.19 -19.45 29.62
C ALA A 317 1.40 -20.93 29.21
N TYR A 318 0.33 -21.67 28.92
CA TYR A 318 0.37 -23.11 28.68
C TYR A 318 -0.49 -23.53 27.47
N ARG A 319 -0.08 -24.59 26.76
CA ARG A 319 -0.87 -25.21 25.67
C ARG A 319 -2.29 -25.64 26.13
N ALA A 320 -2.45 -26.03 27.38
CA ALA A 320 -3.75 -26.39 27.93
C ALA A 320 -4.79 -25.26 27.86
N GLU A 321 -4.35 -24.00 27.94
CA GLU A 321 -5.23 -22.83 27.80
C GLU A 321 -5.72 -22.68 26.36
N ALA A 322 -4.84 -22.92 25.35
CA ALA A 322 -5.23 -22.91 23.94
C ALA A 322 -6.22 -24.03 23.61
N THR A 323 -6.02 -25.23 24.19
CA THR A 323 -6.97 -26.35 24.05
C THR A 323 -8.30 -26.02 24.70
N TYR A 324 -8.28 -25.43 25.89
CA TYR A 324 -9.49 -24.98 26.58
C TYR A 324 -10.24 -23.91 25.74
N LEU A 325 -9.54 -22.95 25.15
CA LEU A 325 -10.14 -21.96 24.26
C LEU A 325 -10.85 -22.62 23.07
N ALA A 326 -10.21 -23.63 22.45
CA ALA A 326 -10.81 -24.38 21.35
C ALA A 326 -12.11 -25.06 21.75
N GLU A 327 -12.17 -25.67 22.92
CA GLU A 327 -13.42 -26.27 23.45
C GLU A 327 -14.48 -25.22 23.81
N GLN A 328 -14.09 -24.07 24.36
CA GLN A 328 -15.02 -22.96 24.62
C GLN A 328 -15.66 -22.43 23.32
N ILE A 329 -14.87 -22.33 22.23
CA ILE A 329 -15.40 -21.92 20.91
C ILE A 329 -16.49 -22.91 20.44
N LYS A 330 -16.22 -24.21 20.50
CA LYS A 330 -17.19 -25.25 20.13
C LYS A 330 -18.46 -25.20 20.97
N ASN A 331 -18.32 -25.01 22.28
CA ASN A 331 -19.44 -24.93 23.20
C ASN A 331 -20.29 -23.67 22.97
N ASN A 332 -19.64 -22.50 22.76
CA ASN A 332 -20.34 -21.27 22.43
C ASN A 332 -21.09 -21.39 21.10
N LEU A 333 -20.48 -22.06 20.12
CA LEU A 333 -21.12 -22.25 18.83
C LEU A 333 -22.39 -23.12 18.93
N ARG A 334 -22.33 -24.21 19.65
CA ARG A 334 -23.53 -25.05 19.96
C ARG A 334 -24.63 -24.21 20.60
N ARG A 335 -24.28 -23.50 21.70
CA ARG A 335 -25.24 -22.63 22.40
C ARG A 335 -25.89 -21.58 21.49
N LEU A 336 -25.10 -20.93 20.59
CA LEU A 336 -25.63 -19.94 19.66
C LEU A 336 -26.53 -20.60 18.58
N SER A 337 -26.19 -21.81 18.14
CA SER A 337 -27.03 -22.56 17.18
C SER A 337 -28.38 -22.92 17.79
N ASP A 338 -28.43 -23.34 19.08
CA ASP A 338 -29.64 -23.63 19.79
C ASP A 338 -30.52 -22.37 19.96
N ILE A 339 -29.93 -21.23 20.32
CA ILE A 339 -30.66 -19.96 20.50
C ILE A 339 -31.27 -19.46 19.19
N ASP A 340 -30.52 -19.54 18.07
CA ASP A 340 -30.97 -19.07 16.78
C ASP A 340 -32.00 -19.98 16.10
N GLY A 341 -32.22 -21.20 16.64
CA GLY A 341 -33.13 -22.17 16.06
C GLY A 341 -32.77 -22.57 14.63
N ALA A 342 -31.49 -22.66 14.31
CA ALA A 342 -31.01 -22.97 12.97
C ALA A 342 -31.45 -24.38 12.53
N ALA A 343 -31.87 -24.49 11.27
CA ALA A 343 -32.29 -25.77 10.68
C ALA A 343 -31.11 -26.75 10.41
N TYR A 344 -29.89 -26.36 10.76
CA TYR A 344 -28.65 -27.09 10.49
C TYR A 344 -27.64 -26.85 11.64
N ASP A 345 -26.82 -27.86 11.90
CA ASP A 345 -25.72 -27.77 12.85
C ASP A 345 -24.48 -27.15 12.19
N VAL A 346 -23.87 -26.17 12.85
CA VAL A 346 -22.58 -25.59 12.47
C VAL A 346 -21.53 -26.15 13.42
N THR A 347 -20.53 -26.83 12.86
CA THR A 347 -19.37 -27.31 13.61
C THR A 347 -18.09 -26.70 13.08
N VAL A 348 -17.04 -26.74 13.88
CA VAL A 348 -15.71 -26.23 13.52
C VAL A 348 -14.63 -27.22 13.88
N SER A 349 -13.65 -27.34 13.02
CA SER A 349 -12.40 -28.03 13.27
C SER A 349 -11.33 -26.99 13.63
N ILE A 350 -10.48 -27.27 14.63
CA ILE A 350 -9.50 -26.32 15.15
C ILE A 350 -8.12 -26.98 15.20
N GLY A 351 -7.13 -26.32 14.60
CA GLY A 351 -5.72 -26.70 14.69
C GLY A 351 -4.94 -25.70 15.53
N ILE A 352 -4.00 -26.15 16.36
CA ILE A 352 -3.26 -25.35 17.33
C ILE A 352 -1.75 -25.53 17.13
N ALA A 353 -1.04 -24.44 16.92
CA ALA A 353 0.41 -24.41 16.94
C ALA A 353 0.94 -23.47 18.01
N GLN A 354 2.04 -23.85 18.66
CA GLN A 354 2.81 -23.03 19.58
C GLN A 354 4.08 -22.54 18.89
N TYR A 355 4.39 -21.26 19.02
CA TYR A 355 5.64 -20.69 18.54
C TYR A 355 6.75 -20.88 19.56
N ASP A 356 7.88 -21.39 19.10
CA ASP A 356 9.08 -21.54 19.93
C ASP A 356 10.05 -20.40 19.64
N TYR A 357 10.19 -19.48 20.59
CA TYR A 357 11.13 -18.36 20.48
C TYR A 357 12.61 -18.79 20.54
N LYS A 358 12.89 -19.98 21.08
CA LYS A 358 14.26 -20.54 21.11
C LYS A 358 14.67 -21.18 19.79
N ALA A 359 13.69 -21.64 19.00
CA ALA A 359 13.86 -22.18 17.66
C ALA A 359 12.96 -21.48 16.67
N PRO A 360 13.23 -20.20 16.34
CA PRO A 360 12.35 -19.37 15.53
C PRO A 360 12.20 -19.93 14.11
N VAL A 361 10.97 -19.94 13.63
CA VAL A 361 10.62 -20.38 12.28
C VAL A 361 10.01 -19.24 11.49
N SER A 362 9.94 -19.38 10.16
CA SER A 362 9.26 -18.37 9.34
C SER A 362 7.76 -18.32 9.64
N LEU A 363 7.13 -17.18 9.35
CA LEU A 363 5.68 -17.00 9.47
C LEU A 363 4.91 -18.12 8.76
N GLN A 364 5.35 -18.48 7.56
CA GLN A 364 4.73 -19.53 6.75
C GLN A 364 4.85 -20.92 7.41
N ALA A 365 6.03 -21.23 7.96
CA ALA A 365 6.24 -22.49 8.66
C ALA A 365 5.40 -22.57 9.95
N PHE A 366 5.19 -21.45 10.65
CA PHE A 366 4.35 -21.41 11.84
C PHE A 366 2.87 -21.64 11.48
N ILE A 367 2.36 -20.98 10.44
CA ILE A 367 0.99 -21.20 9.94
C ILE A 367 0.83 -22.64 9.47
N ALA A 368 1.78 -23.19 8.71
CA ALA A 368 1.72 -24.57 8.23
C ALA A 368 1.68 -25.63 9.36
N ARG A 369 2.29 -25.34 10.53
CA ARG A 369 2.16 -26.21 11.72
C ARG A 369 0.75 -26.26 12.25
N ALA A 370 0.06 -25.10 12.34
CA ALA A 370 -1.33 -25.05 12.79
C ALA A 370 -2.26 -25.72 11.77
N ASP A 371 -2.02 -25.53 10.49
CA ASP A 371 -2.78 -26.16 9.40
C ASP A 371 -2.62 -27.68 9.41
N SER A 372 -1.42 -28.19 9.65
CA SER A 372 -1.16 -29.63 9.80
C SER A 372 -1.92 -30.24 10.98
N ASP A 373 -1.98 -29.54 12.12
CA ASP A 373 -2.75 -29.98 13.31
C ASP A 373 -4.27 -29.96 13.00
N LEU A 374 -4.76 -28.94 12.31
CA LEU A 374 -6.14 -28.84 11.83
C LEU A 374 -6.52 -30.03 10.93
N TYR A 375 -5.66 -30.37 9.97
CA TYR A 375 -5.89 -31.48 9.07
C TYR A 375 -5.99 -32.83 9.79
N GLN A 376 -5.16 -33.06 10.81
CA GLN A 376 -5.24 -34.25 11.65
C GLN A 376 -6.57 -34.30 12.42
N ASN A 377 -6.99 -33.17 13.01
CA ASN A 377 -8.24 -33.08 13.76
C ASN A 377 -9.47 -33.30 12.86
N LYS A 378 -9.46 -32.80 11.63
CA LYS A 378 -10.53 -33.06 10.62
C LYS A 378 -10.65 -34.54 10.29
N LYS A 379 -9.53 -35.25 10.15
CA LYS A 379 -9.55 -36.71 9.90
C LYS A 379 -10.15 -37.48 11.05
N MET A 380 -9.86 -37.11 12.30
CA MET A 380 -10.41 -37.77 13.47
C MET A 380 -11.91 -37.52 13.65
N ASN A 381 -12.43 -36.35 13.26
CA ASN A 381 -13.85 -36.01 13.38
C ASN A 381 -14.70 -36.57 12.21
N ASN A 382 -14.09 -37.02 11.11
CA ASN A 382 -14.79 -37.58 9.95
C ASN A 382 -14.82 -39.15 9.96
N VAL A 383 -14.30 -39.76 11.00
CA VAL A 383 -14.43 -41.18 11.31
C VAL A 383 -15.53 -41.38 12.35
#